data_a96f6e66e51bd9bfdc423179a050a2e1
#
_entry.id   a96f6e66e51bd9bfdc423179a050a2e1
#
_cell.length_a   1.000
_cell.length_b   1.000
_cell.length_c   1.000
_cell.angle_alpha   90.00
_cell.angle_beta   90.00
_cell.angle_gamma   90.00
#
_symmetry.space_group_name_H-M   'P 1'
#
loop_
_entity.id
_entity.type
_entity.pdbx_description
1 polymer ?
#
loop_
_entity_poly.entity_id
_entity_poly.type
_entity_poly.pdbx_seq_one_letter_code
_entity_poly.pdbx_strand_id
1 'polypeptide(L)'
;DDCYPWEILPKIKDFILKLGPTLPKDKFDEIEKNVWVAKSAVVAKTASITGPCIIDEDTEVRHCAFIRGNALVGKHCVVGNSTELKNVILFNNVQVPHYNYVGDSILGYKSHMGAGSITSNVKSDKKLVVVKSENEAIETGLKKFGAMLGDNVEVGCGSVLNPGTVIGPNSNIYPLSSVRGIVPAGSIYKHAGEVVIKQVEE
;
A
#
# COMPACT_ATOMS: atom_id res chain seq x y z
N ASP A 1 7.06 -15.74 -14.63
CA ASP A 1 8.37 -15.43 -14.06
C ASP A 1 8.25 -15.53 -12.56
N ASP A 2 9.08 -16.37 -11.95
CA ASP A 2 9.08 -16.65 -10.52
C ASP A 2 9.78 -15.49 -9.77
N CYS A 3 9.08 -14.36 -9.59
CA CYS A 3 9.58 -13.24 -8.82
C CYS A 3 8.66 -12.92 -7.63
N TYR A 4 9.23 -12.47 -6.55
CA TYR A 4 8.46 -12.03 -5.40
C TYR A 4 7.84 -10.65 -5.64
N PRO A 5 6.64 -10.36 -5.10
CA PRO A 5 5.95 -9.09 -5.34
C PRO A 5 6.76 -7.86 -4.88
N TRP A 6 7.59 -7.97 -3.88
CA TRP A 6 8.42 -6.84 -3.41
C TRP A 6 9.56 -6.46 -4.35
N GLU A 7 9.93 -7.31 -5.31
CA GLU A 7 10.96 -7.01 -6.30
C GLU A 7 10.56 -5.89 -7.27
N ILE A 8 9.28 -5.53 -7.31
CA ILE A 8 8.77 -4.40 -8.09
C ILE A 8 9.04 -3.04 -7.42
N LEU A 9 9.24 -2.99 -6.10
CA LEU A 9 9.37 -1.75 -5.34
C LEU A 9 10.44 -0.79 -5.89
N PRO A 10 11.65 -1.26 -6.27
CA PRO A 10 12.67 -0.39 -6.87
C PRO A 10 12.31 0.08 -8.29
N LYS A 11 11.35 -0.57 -8.95
CA LYS A 11 10.98 -0.33 -10.36
C LYS A 11 9.77 0.60 -10.51
N ILE A 12 9.04 0.91 -9.43
CA ILE A 12 7.80 1.71 -9.46
C ILE A 12 8.02 3.06 -10.13
N LYS A 13 9.09 3.77 -9.76
CA LYS A 13 9.43 5.08 -10.32
C LYS A 13 9.52 5.04 -11.84
N ASP A 14 10.36 4.15 -12.36
CA ASP A 14 10.65 4.08 -13.80
C ASP A 14 9.43 3.58 -14.58
N PHE A 15 8.64 2.70 -13.98
CA PHE A 15 7.37 2.25 -14.55
C PHE A 15 6.37 3.42 -14.69
N ILE A 16 6.19 4.24 -13.66
CA ILE A 16 5.30 5.42 -13.72
C ILE A 16 5.77 6.42 -14.76
N LEU A 17 7.08 6.71 -14.83
CA LEU A 17 7.66 7.63 -15.81
C LEU A 17 7.49 7.14 -17.24
N LYS A 18 7.49 5.82 -17.46
CA LYS A 18 7.24 5.21 -18.76
C LYS A 18 5.76 5.19 -19.11
N LEU A 19 4.89 4.87 -18.16
CA LEU A 19 3.44 4.75 -18.37
C LEU A 19 2.76 6.10 -18.51
N GLY A 20 3.07 7.06 -17.62
CA GLY A 20 2.37 8.34 -17.53
C GLY A 20 2.20 9.07 -18.87
N PRO A 21 3.27 9.27 -19.67
CA PRO A 21 3.16 9.95 -20.97
C PRO A 21 2.27 9.22 -21.99
N THR A 22 1.98 7.93 -21.77
CA THR A 22 1.15 7.12 -22.69
C THR A 22 -0.33 7.10 -22.31
N LEU A 23 -0.68 7.68 -21.17
CA LEU A 23 -2.07 7.72 -20.70
C LEU A 23 -2.95 8.55 -21.65
N PRO A 24 -4.21 8.12 -21.87
CA PRO A 24 -5.14 8.83 -22.74
C PRO A 24 -5.40 10.26 -22.27
N LYS A 25 -5.13 11.25 -23.12
CA LYS A 25 -5.28 12.69 -22.79
C LYS A 25 -6.74 13.13 -22.64
N ASP A 26 -7.67 12.37 -23.16
CA ASP A 26 -9.09 12.58 -22.94
C ASP A 26 -9.54 12.19 -21.53
N LYS A 27 -8.79 11.30 -20.87
CA LYS A 27 -9.07 10.80 -19.52
C LYS A 27 -8.15 11.33 -18.43
N PHE A 28 -6.92 11.69 -18.76
CA PHE A 28 -5.90 12.11 -17.78
C PHE A 28 -5.33 13.48 -18.11
N ASP A 29 -5.05 14.25 -17.08
CA ASP A 29 -4.28 15.49 -17.14
C ASP A 29 -2.95 15.32 -16.40
N GLU A 30 -1.87 15.86 -16.96
CA GLU A 30 -0.63 16.07 -16.22
C GLU A 30 -0.73 17.40 -15.51
N ILE A 31 -1.11 17.39 -14.22
CA ILE A 31 -1.39 18.59 -13.43
C ILE A 31 -0.13 19.28 -12.91
N GLU A 32 0.95 18.53 -12.73
CA GLU A 32 2.29 18.97 -12.42
C GLU A 32 3.29 18.03 -13.10
N LYS A 33 4.57 18.38 -13.10
CA LYS A 33 5.61 17.56 -13.74
C LYS A 33 5.59 16.10 -13.22
N ASN A 34 5.29 15.17 -14.12
CA ASN A 34 5.16 13.74 -13.84
C ASN A 34 4.05 13.37 -12.84
N VAL A 35 3.00 14.19 -12.73
CA VAL A 35 1.81 13.90 -11.93
C VAL A 35 0.60 13.80 -12.85
N TRP A 36 0.17 12.59 -13.14
CA TRP A 36 -0.99 12.31 -13.99
C TRP A 36 -2.19 11.95 -13.14
N VAL A 37 -3.27 12.69 -13.33
CA VAL A 37 -4.51 12.51 -12.56
C VAL A 37 -5.67 12.32 -13.52
N ALA A 38 -6.46 11.29 -13.28
CA ALA A 38 -7.68 11.07 -14.04
C ALA A 38 -8.67 12.22 -13.82
N LYS A 39 -9.34 12.66 -14.89
CA LYS A 39 -10.32 13.78 -14.87
C LYS A 39 -11.53 13.50 -13.98
N SER A 40 -11.84 12.23 -13.76
CA SER A 40 -12.88 11.80 -12.84
C SER A 40 -12.43 11.70 -11.37
N ALA A 41 -11.12 11.77 -11.11
CA ALA A 41 -10.61 11.76 -9.75
C ALA A 41 -10.89 13.09 -9.04
N VAL A 42 -11.16 12.99 -7.73
CA VAL A 42 -11.44 14.16 -6.88
C VAL A 42 -10.25 14.41 -5.98
N VAL A 43 -9.54 15.51 -6.20
CA VAL A 43 -8.35 15.88 -5.40
C VAL A 43 -8.65 17.14 -4.60
N ALA A 44 -8.56 17.05 -3.28
CA ALA A 44 -8.74 18.17 -2.38
C ALA A 44 -7.63 19.24 -2.62
N LYS A 45 -8.00 20.50 -2.64
CA LYS A 45 -7.05 21.62 -2.81
C LYS A 45 -5.93 21.67 -1.78
N THR A 46 -6.13 21.03 -0.65
CA THR A 46 -5.17 20.96 0.47
C THR A 46 -4.29 19.72 0.44
N ALA A 47 -4.49 18.82 -0.53
CA ALA A 47 -3.59 17.70 -0.76
C ALA A 47 -2.28 18.19 -1.38
N SER A 48 -1.17 17.59 -0.98
CA SER A 48 0.15 17.81 -1.57
C SER A 48 0.57 16.56 -2.33
N ILE A 49 0.86 16.71 -3.63
CA ILE A 49 1.22 15.61 -4.50
C ILE A 49 2.54 15.95 -5.19
N THR A 50 3.51 15.05 -5.09
CA THR A 50 4.80 15.16 -5.79
C THR A 50 4.95 13.99 -6.76
N GLY A 51 5.44 14.25 -7.97
CA GLY A 51 5.70 13.22 -8.97
C GLY A 51 6.96 12.38 -8.71
N PRO A 52 7.13 11.25 -9.41
CA PRO A 52 6.16 10.70 -10.36
C PRO A 52 4.97 10.03 -9.66
N CYS A 53 3.78 10.30 -10.16
CA CYS A 53 2.53 9.82 -9.57
C CYS A 53 1.46 9.61 -10.66
N ILE A 54 0.69 8.54 -10.55
CA ILE A 54 -0.53 8.34 -11.31
C ILE A 54 -1.68 8.13 -10.33
N ILE A 55 -2.75 8.90 -10.49
CA ILE A 55 -4.01 8.76 -9.75
C ILE A 55 -5.10 8.43 -10.77
N ASP A 56 -5.64 7.21 -10.67
CA ASP A 56 -6.56 6.67 -11.66
C ASP A 56 -8.02 7.10 -11.41
N GLU A 57 -8.91 6.69 -12.32
CA GLU A 57 -10.32 7.11 -12.41
C GLU A 57 -11.09 6.92 -11.09
N ASP A 58 -11.95 7.87 -10.77
CA ASP A 58 -12.88 7.85 -9.62
C ASP A 58 -12.23 7.70 -8.24
N THR A 59 -10.93 8.00 -8.17
CA THR A 59 -10.17 8.00 -6.91
C THR A 59 -10.35 9.33 -6.18
N GLU A 60 -10.50 9.24 -4.86
CA GLU A 60 -10.63 10.39 -3.96
C GLU A 60 -9.33 10.61 -3.18
N VAL A 61 -8.71 11.79 -3.36
CA VAL A 61 -7.57 12.26 -2.56
C VAL A 61 -8.07 13.38 -1.65
N ARG A 62 -8.15 13.10 -0.36
CA ARG A 62 -8.81 13.94 0.63
C ARG A 62 -7.90 15.03 1.20
N HIS A 63 -8.50 15.84 2.07
CA HIS A 63 -7.86 16.95 2.78
C HIS A 63 -6.54 16.53 3.43
N CYS A 64 -5.48 17.32 3.21
CA CYS A 64 -4.14 17.12 3.76
C CYS A 64 -3.48 15.75 3.45
N ALA A 65 -3.94 15.02 2.44
CA ALA A 65 -3.19 13.87 1.95
C ALA A 65 -1.82 14.32 1.41
N PHE A 66 -0.78 13.53 1.70
CA PHE A 66 0.59 13.81 1.26
C PHE A 66 1.14 12.66 0.41
N ILE A 67 1.18 12.83 -0.90
CA ILE A 67 1.73 11.84 -1.84
C ILE A 67 3.14 12.28 -2.23
N ARG A 68 4.14 11.56 -1.75
CA ARG A 68 5.57 11.91 -1.89
C ARG A 68 6.23 11.37 -3.15
N GLY A 69 5.45 10.89 -4.11
CA GLY A 69 5.96 10.36 -5.37
C GLY A 69 6.24 8.86 -5.36
N ASN A 70 6.55 8.37 -6.54
CA ASN A 70 6.61 6.95 -6.87
C ASN A 70 5.30 6.24 -6.45
N ALA A 71 4.15 6.89 -6.69
CA ALA A 71 2.84 6.38 -6.29
C ALA A 71 1.99 6.05 -7.52
N LEU A 72 1.58 4.81 -7.61
CA LEU A 72 0.59 4.34 -8.58
C LEU A 72 -0.68 4.00 -7.81
N VAL A 73 -1.70 4.83 -7.96
CA VAL A 73 -2.99 4.68 -7.27
C VAL A 73 -4.05 4.26 -8.30
N GLY A 74 -4.62 3.10 -8.09
CA GLY A 74 -5.64 2.51 -8.95
C GLY A 74 -6.99 3.21 -8.86
N LYS A 75 -8.00 2.65 -9.54
CA LYS A 75 -9.36 3.20 -9.64
C LYS A 75 -10.14 3.06 -8.33
N HIS A 76 -11.07 4.01 -8.09
CA HIS A 76 -11.98 3.99 -6.95
C HIS A 76 -11.28 3.87 -5.59
N CYS A 77 -10.03 4.34 -5.50
CA CYS A 77 -9.29 4.36 -4.24
C CYS A 77 -9.67 5.55 -3.38
N VAL A 78 -9.40 5.43 -2.08
CA VAL A 78 -9.49 6.55 -1.14
C VAL A 78 -8.13 6.76 -0.48
N VAL A 79 -7.51 7.89 -0.79
CA VAL A 79 -6.33 8.38 -0.07
C VAL A 79 -6.80 9.49 0.86
N GLY A 80 -6.98 9.15 2.12
CA GLY A 80 -7.76 9.95 3.04
C GLY A 80 -7.01 11.08 3.75
N ASN A 81 -7.69 11.64 4.74
CA ASN A 81 -7.18 12.76 5.51
C ASN A 81 -5.83 12.43 6.13
N SER A 82 -4.85 13.30 5.87
CA SER A 82 -3.49 13.21 6.44
C SER A 82 -2.82 11.85 6.24
N THR A 83 -3.18 11.15 5.17
CA THR A 83 -2.52 9.92 4.76
C THR A 83 -1.28 10.25 3.94
N GLU A 84 -0.16 9.63 4.28
CA GLU A 84 1.08 9.77 3.53
C GLU A 84 1.36 8.53 2.69
N LEU A 85 1.61 8.72 1.39
CA LEU A 85 2.03 7.67 0.45
C LEU A 85 3.45 7.94 -0.06
N LYS A 86 4.28 6.89 -0.09
CA LYS A 86 5.64 6.98 -0.61
C LYS A 86 6.10 5.64 -1.20
N ASN A 87 6.39 5.63 -2.49
CA ASN A 87 6.85 4.43 -3.23
C ASN A 87 5.88 3.25 -3.07
N VAL A 88 4.69 3.38 -3.63
CA VAL A 88 3.56 2.46 -3.43
C VAL A 88 2.82 2.11 -4.71
N ILE A 89 2.21 0.94 -4.71
CA ILE A 89 1.13 0.57 -5.63
C ILE A 89 -0.12 0.28 -4.79
N LEU A 90 -1.17 1.05 -5.02
CA LEU A 90 -2.51 0.76 -4.52
C LEU A 90 -3.33 0.20 -5.69
N PHE A 91 -3.78 -1.03 -5.59
CA PHE A 91 -4.69 -1.61 -6.57
C PHE A 91 -6.08 -0.97 -6.47
N ASN A 92 -7.00 -1.35 -7.37
CA ASN A 92 -8.32 -0.73 -7.40
C ASN A 92 -9.10 -0.94 -6.09
N ASN A 93 -9.90 0.04 -5.71
CA ASN A 93 -10.77 0.03 -4.53
C ASN A 93 -10.01 -0.02 -3.18
N VAL A 94 -8.73 0.26 -3.16
CA VAL A 94 -7.95 0.33 -1.91
C VAL A 94 -8.36 1.57 -1.12
N GLN A 95 -8.49 1.40 0.19
CA GLN A 95 -8.81 2.50 1.09
C GLN A 95 -7.74 2.66 2.18
N VAL A 96 -7.15 3.85 2.22
CA VAL A 96 -6.23 4.31 3.28
C VAL A 96 -6.74 5.65 3.79
N PRO A 97 -7.91 5.64 4.51
CA PRO A 97 -8.78 6.80 4.62
C PRO A 97 -8.40 7.81 5.70
N HIS A 98 -7.59 7.43 6.70
CA HIS A 98 -7.38 8.28 7.88
C HIS A 98 -6.01 8.08 8.53
N TYR A 99 -5.15 9.12 8.45
CA TYR A 99 -3.88 9.15 9.18
C TYR A 99 -3.01 7.90 8.97
N ASN A 100 -3.01 7.38 7.75
CA ASN A 100 -2.19 6.23 7.41
C ASN A 100 -0.80 6.67 6.93
N TYR A 101 0.22 5.87 7.22
CA TYR A 101 1.49 5.93 6.51
C TYR A 101 1.65 4.66 5.69
N VAL A 102 1.79 4.81 4.39
CA VAL A 102 2.03 3.69 3.46
C VAL A 102 3.32 3.96 2.69
N GLY A 103 4.36 3.27 3.05
CA GLY A 103 5.68 3.43 2.45
C GLY A 103 6.27 2.12 1.95
N ASP A 104 6.85 2.13 0.74
CA ASP A 104 7.52 0.97 0.13
C ASP A 104 6.65 -0.30 0.23
N SER A 105 5.40 -0.20 -0.26
CA SER A 105 4.35 -1.20 -0.03
C SER A 105 3.48 -1.39 -1.26
N ILE A 106 2.84 -2.56 -1.35
CA ILE A 106 1.83 -2.88 -2.36
C ILE A 106 0.57 -3.33 -1.63
N LEU A 107 -0.56 -2.69 -1.95
CA LEU A 107 -1.86 -2.98 -1.38
C LEU A 107 -2.77 -3.57 -2.47
N GLY A 108 -3.19 -4.83 -2.27
CA GLY A 108 -4.04 -5.57 -3.20
C GLY A 108 -5.46 -5.01 -3.32
N TYR A 109 -6.21 -5.54 -4.28
CA TYR A 109 -7.57 -5.11 -4.60
C TYR A 109 -8.49 -5.12 -3.38
N LYS A 110 -9.23 -4.03 -3.18
CA LYS A 110 -10.14 -3.84 -2.03
C LYS A 110 -9.50 -3.96 -0.64
N SER A 111 -8.19 -3.87 -0.52
CA SER A 111 -7.61 -3.85 0.82
C SER A 111 -7.89 -2.50 1.50
N HIS A 112 -8.03 -2.56 2.82
CA HIS A 112 -8.35 -1.42 3.66
C HIS A 112 -7.42 -1.34 4.86
N MET A 113 -6.94 -0.15 5.14
CA MET A 113 -6.15 0.15 6.34
C MET A 113 -6.95 1.06 7.27
N GLY A 114 -7.34 0.56 8.43
CA GLY A 114 -8.04 1.32 9.47
C GLY A 114 -7.25 2.55 9.94
N ALA A 115 -7.95 3.48 10.58
CA ALA A 115 -7.37 4.75 11.00
C ALA A 115 -6.09 4.59 11.83
N GLY A 116 -5.05 5.34 11.48
CA GLY A 116 -3.77 5.33 12.19
C GLY A 116 -2.94 4.06 12.00
N SER A 117 -3.37 3.10 11.17
CA SER A 117 -2.53 1.96 10.84
C SER A 117 -1.43 2.38 9.86
N ILE A 118 -0.26 1.77 9.99
CA ILE A 118 0.93 2.17 9.23
C ILE A 118 1.74 0.97 8.74
N THR A 119 2.48 1.17 7.62
CA THR A 119 3.53 0.26 7.17
C THR A 119 4.90 0.79 7.60
N SER A 120 5.50 0.24 8.64
CA SER A 120 6.88 0.56 8.99
C SER A 120 7.82 -0.03 7.93
N ASN A 121 8.61 0.79 7.26
CA ASN A 121 9.38 0.35 6.09
C ASN A 121 10.89 0.26 6.30
N VAL A 122 11.40 0.63 7.48
CA VAL A 122 12.81 0.55 7.82
C VAL A 122 13.00 -0.16 9.15
N LYS A 123 13.89 -1.16 9.17
CA LYS A 123 14.26 -1.84 10.42
C LYS A 123 15.05 -0.90 11.33
N SER A 124 14.88 -1.04 12.64
CA SER A 124 15.61 -0.24 13.66
C SER A 124 17.12 -0.45 13.60
N ASP A 125 17.56 -1.68 13.27
CA ASP A 125 18.98 -2.05 13.12
C ASP A 125 19.58 -1.61 11.77
N LYS A 126 18.80 -0.98 10.90
CA LYS A 126 19.19 -0.51 9.54
C LYS A 126 19.69 -1.61 8.59
N LYS A 127 19.54 -2.88 8.93
CA LYS A 127 19.87 -4.01 8.05
C LYS A 127 18.84 -4.19 6.95
N LEU A 128 19.16 -5.01 5.96
CA LEU A 128 18.23 -5.39 4.90
C LEU A 128 17.01 -6.09 5.48
N VAL A 129 15.87 -5.89 4.82
CA VAL A 129 14.62 -6.51 5.22
C VAL A 129 14.63 -7.99 4.82
N VAL A 130 14.17 -8.82 5.72
CA VAL A 130 14.00 -10.26 5.50
C VAL A 130 12.53 -10.59 5.73
N VAL A 131 11.90 -11.26 4.78
CA VAL A 131 10.55 -11.81 4.94
C VAL A 131 10.67 -13.15 5.68
N LYS A 132 9.96 -13.29 6.79
CA LYS A 132 10.04 -14.48 7.63
C LYS A 132 8.70 -15.21 7.67
N SER A 133 8.74 -16.49 7.40
CA SER A 133 7.70 -17.46 7.73
C SER A 133 8.15 -18.36 8.88
N GLU A 134 7.32 -19.32 9.26
CA GLU A 134 7.71 -20.32 10.28
C GLU A 134 8.93 -21.14 9.85
N ASN A 135 9.06 -21.43 8.56
CA ASN A 135 10.05 -22.36 8.02
C ASN A 135 11.12 -21.69 7.14
N GLU A 136 10.94 -20.44 6.77
CA GLU A 136 11.81 -19.77 5.81
C GLU A 136 12.13 -18.32 6.22
N ALA A 137 13.31 -17.88 5.83
CA ALA A 137 13.74 -16.50 5.92
C ALA A 137 14.26 -16.07 4.53
N ILE A 138 13.47 -15.25 3.82
CA ILE A 138 13.76 -14.84 2.46
C ILE A 138 14.44 -13.47 2.52
N GLU A 139 15.69 -13.41 2.09
CA GLU A 139 16.42 -12.16 1.95
C GLU A 139 15.88 -11.36 0.76
N THR A 140 15.45 -10.13 0.99
CA THR A 140 14.83 -9.31 -0.05
C THR A 140 15.82 -8.43 -0.82
N GLY A 141 17.02 -8.23 -0.28
CA GLY A 141 17.98 -7.25 -0.81
C GLY A 141 17.56 -5.79 -0.60
N LEU A 142 16.41 -5.54 0.01
CA LEU A 142 15.84 -4.21 0.18
C LEU A 142 16.14 -3.62 1.56
N LYS A 143 16.57 -2.37 1.59
CA LYS A 143 16.75 -1.60 2.82
C LYS A 143 15.44 -0.99 3.31
N LYS A 144 14.49 -0.76 2.39
CA LYS A 144 13.16 -0.21 2.65
C LYS A 144 12.12 -1.13 2.04
N PHE A 145 11.27 -1.66 2.89
CA PHE A 145 10.15 -2.50 2.51
C PHE A 145 9.11 -2.47 3.65
N GLY A 146 7.94 -1.93 3.39
CA GLY A 146 6.84 -1.87 4.33
C GLY A 146 6.07 -3.18 4.40
N ALA A 147 5.00 -3.29 3.61
CA ALA A 147 4.14 -4.47 3.60
C ALA A 147 3.60 -4.79 2.20
N MET A 148 3.27 -6.07 2.01
CA MET A 148 2.49 -6.58 0.88
C MET A 148 1.14 -7.06 1.43
N LEU A 149 0.04 -6.47 0.99
CA LEU A 149 -1.30 -6.89 1.30
C LEU A 149 -1.92 -7.56 0.08
N GLY A 150 -2.43 -8.76 0.27
CA GLY A 150 -3.26 -9.42 -0.73
C GLY A 150 -4.63 -8.75 -0.88
N ASP A 151 -5.45 -9.29 -1.79
CA ASP A 151 -6.80 -8.75 -2.04
C ASP A 151 -7.71 -8.93 -0.82
N ASN A 152 -8.63 -7.99 -0.61
CA ASN A 152 -9.61 -7.97 0.47
C ASN A 152 -9.01 -8.09 1.89
N VAL A 153 -7.81 -7.59 2.10
CA VAL A 153 -7.21 -7.55 3.45
C VAL A 153 -7.77 -6.37 4.23
N GLU A 154 -8.18 -6.62 5.46
CA GLU A 154 -8.66 -5.61 6.41
C GLU A 154 -7.66 -5.44 7.55
N VAL A 155 -7.09 -4.25 7.68
CA VAL A 155 -6.15 -3.92 8.77
C VAL A 155 -6.85 -3.03 9.80
N GLY A 156 -6.95 -3.51 11.02
CA GLY A 156 -7.57 -2.79 12.13
C GLY A 156 -6.83 -1.51 12.53
N CYS A 157 -7.56 -0.55 13.08
CA CYS A 157 -7.05 0.76 13.48
C CYS A 157 -5.83 0.67 14.39
N GLY A 158 -4.87 1.58 14.22
CA GLY A 158 -3.69 1.71 15.06
C GLY A 158 -2.67 0.56 14.91
N SER A 159 -2.86 -0.34 13.95
CA SER A 159 -1.94 -1.45 13.73
C SER A 159 -0.66 -1.02 13.03
N VAL A 160 0.44 -1.67 13.38
CA VAL A 160 1.75 -1.47 12.76
C VAL A 160 2.14 -2.73 11.99
N LEU A 161 2.27 -2.59 10.67
CA LEU A 161 2.83 -3.63 9.82
C LEU A 161 4.35 -3.42 9.76
N ASN A 162 5.10 -4.28 10.43
CA ASN A 162 6.56 -4.14 10.51
C ASN A 162 7.24 -4.45 9.17
N PRO A 163 8.49 -3.98 8.95
CA PRO A 163 9.19 -4.17 7.68
C PRO A 163 9.22 -5.62 7.22
N GLY A 164 8.77 -5.86 5.98
CA GLY A 164 8.70 -7.19 5.39
C GLY A 164 7.46 -8.00 5.78
N THR A 165 6.41 -7.36 6.30
CA THR A 165 5.12 -8.02 6.54
C THR A 165 4.45 -8.36 5.21
N VAL A 166 3.98 -9.60 5.08
CA VAL A 166 3.19 -10.09 3.94
C VAL A 166 1.89 -10.67 4.47
N ILE A 167 0.77 -10.14 4.00
CA ILE A 167 -0.56 -10.58 4.45
C ILE A 167 -1.28 -11.19 3.25
N GLY A 168 -1.61 -12.48 3.36
CA GLY A 168 -2.36 -13.21 2.35
C GLY A 168 -3.78 -12.66 2.15
N PRO A 169 -4.39 -12.88 0.98
CA PRO A 169 -5.72 -12.34 0.67
C PRO A 169 -6.81 -12.81 1.63
N ASN A 170 -7.89 -12.03 1.73
CA ASN A 170 -9.07 -12.32 2.57
C ASN A 170 -8.75 -12.47 4.06
N SER A 171 -7.72 -11.78 4.55
CA SER A 171 -7.29 -11.84 5.96
C SER A 171 -7.63 -10.56 6.72
N ASN A 172 -7.83 -10.70 8.01
CA ASN A 172 -8.15 -9.60 8.92
C ASN A 172 -7.06 -9.46 9.99
N ILE A 173 -6.61 -8.24 10.21
CA ILE A 173 -5.71 -7.88 11.30
C ILE A 173 -6.53 -7.11 12.35
N TYR A 174 -6.56 -7.60 13.58
CA TYR A 174 -7.29 -6.90 14.65
C TYR A 174 -6.62 -5.58 15.02
N PRO A 175 -7.39 -4.60 15.53
CA PRO A 175 -6.86 -3.31 15.93
C PRO A 175 -5.69 -3.42 16.92
N LEU A 176 -4.81 -2.42 16.89
CA LEU A 176 -3.64 -2.30 17.78
C LEU A 176 -2.65 -3.47 17.69
N SER A 177 -2.60 -4.13 16.53
CA SER A 177 -1.69 -5.25 16.32
C SER A 177 -0.31 -4.78 15.85
N SER A 178 0.74 -5.46 16.32
CA SER A 178 2.10 -5.34 15.77
C SER A 178 2.41 -6.59 14.94
N VAL A 179 2.23 -6.50 13.63
CA VAL A 179 2.32 -7.64 12.71
C VAL A 179 3.75 -7.80 12.19
N ARG A 180 4.25 -9.03 12.12
CA ARG A 180 5.56 -9.36 11.55
C ARG A 180 5.49 -10.64 10.75
N GLY A 181 6.26 -10.70 9.66
CA GLY A 181 6.38 -11.90 8.83
C GLY A 181 5.16 -12.14 7.95
N ILE A 182 4.84 -13.40 7.73
CA ILE A 182 3.77 -13.82 6.81
C ILE A 182 2.51 -14.17 7.61
N VAL A 183 1.40 -13.56 7.23
CA VAL A 183 0.05 -13.95 7.67
C VAL A 183 -0.59 -14.74 6.52
N PRO A 184 -0.97 -16.01 6.73
CA PRO A 184 -1.58 -16.83 5.67
C PRO A 184 -2.89 -16.24 5.15
N ALA A 185 -3.26 -16.60 3.92
CA ALA A 185 -4.54 -16.23 3.34
C ALA A 185 -5.72 -16.73 4.18
N GLY A 186 -6.84 -15.97 4.19
CA GLY A 186 -8.05 -16.36 4.91
C GLY A 186 -7.89 -16.43 6.43
N SER A 187 -6.97 -15.63 6.99
CA SER A 187 -6.61 -15.69 8.41
C SER A 187 -7.12 -14.47 9.19
N ILE A 188 -7.26 -14.66 10.50
CA ILE A 188 -7.49 -13.57 11.45
C ILE A 188 -6.29 -13.48 12.39
N TYR A 189 -5.61 -12.34 12.38
CA TYR A 189 -4.54 -12.02 13.32
C TYR A 189 -5.13 -11.31 14.54
N LYS A 190 -5.34 -12.05 15.63
CA LYS A 190 -6.08 -11.54 16.82
C LYS A 190 -5.20 -10.84 17.85
N HIS A 191 -4.04 -11.40 18.12
CA HIS A 191 -3.07 -10.91 19.11
C HIS A 191 -1.67 -11.10 18.58
N ALA A 192 -0.67 -10.58 19.26
CA ALA A 192 0.71 -10.75 18.85
C ALA A 192 1.09 -12.23 18.70
N GLY A 193 1.12 -12.71 17.48
CA GLY A 193 1.48 -14.09 17.12
C GLY A 193 0.33 -15.10 17.04
N GLU A 194 -0.90 -14.74 17.41
CA GLU A 194 -2.05 -15.66 17.24
C GLU A 194 -2.68 -15.48 15.86
N VAL A 195 -2.68 -16.55 15.07
CA VAL A 195 -3.30 -16.60 13.74
C VAL A 195 -4.29 -17.75 13.70
N VAL A 196 -5.52 -17.47 13.30
CA VAL A 196 -6.57 -18.47 13.10
C VAL A 196 -7.14 -18.37 11.69
N ILE A 197 -7.63 -19.50 11.16
CA ILE A 197 -8.26 -19.50 9.84
C ILE A 197 -9.62 -18.82 9.91
N LYS A 198 -9.88 -17.96 8.94
CA LYS A 198 -11.17 -17.26 8.79
C LYS A 198 -12.22 -18.26 8.28
N GLN A 199 -13.31 -18.41 9.02
CA GLN A 199 -14.48 -19.11 8.52
C GLN A 199 -15.23 -18.16 7.59
N VAL A 200 -15.42 -18.57 6.35
CA VAL A 200 -16.24 -17.85 5.35
C VAL A 200 -17.61 -18.47 5.38
N GLU A 201 -18.63 -17.71 5.75
CA GLU A 201 -20.02 -18.11 5.52
C GLU A 201 -20.29 -17.99 4.01
N GLU A 202 -20.81 -19.04 3.40
CA GLU A 202 -21.22 -19.11 1.98
C GLU A 202 -22.46 -18.25 1.70
#